data_13677c4f996512cc8d4e66a29b9ffa1b
#
_entry.id   13677c4f996512cc8d4e66a29b9ffa1b
#
_cell.length_a   1.000
_cell.length_b   1.000
_cell.length_c   1.000
_cell.angle_alpha   90.00
_cell.angle_beta   90.00
_cell.angle_gamma   90.00
#
_symmetry.space_group_name_H-M   'P 1'
#
loop_
_entity.id
_entity.type
_entity.pdbx_description
1 polymer ?
#
loop_
_entity_poly.entity_id
_entity_poly.type
_entity_poly.pdbx_seq_one_letter_code
_entity_poly.pdbx_strand_id
1 'polypeptide(L)'
;PALAMMSILWALIAVNHLEVFEIIPGIGKESHHVEGVLLHHLGKTAEILFFLMGAMTIVEIIDYFDGFSTIKSFIRTKSKTKLLWLFSTLAFVLSAIIDNLTATIVLITILQKIISDKEVRLWFAGLIVIAANAGGAWSPIGDVTTTMLWIANKVSANQLIIHVLLPSIVCYAIPT
;
A
#
# COMPACT_ATOMS: atom_id res chain seq x y z
N PRO A 1 -14.15 -15.10 7.87
CA PRO A 1 -13.69 -16.47 7.58
C PRO A 1 -12.19 -16.64 7.83
N ALA A 2 -11.31 -15.76 7.30
CA ALA A 2 -9.86 -15.90 7.41
C ALA A 2 -9.35 -15.92 8.86
N LEU A 3 -9.82 -15.00 9.71
CA LEU A 3 -9.45 -14.96 11.14
C LEU A 3 -9.87 -16.24 11.87
N ALA A 4 -11.08 -16.77 11.58
CA ALA A 4 -11.55 -18.00 12.18
C ALA A 4 -10.70 -19.21 11.75
N MET A 5 -10.35 -19.29 10.46
CA MET A 5 -9.46 -20.34 9.94
C MET A 5 -8.08 -20.27 10.58
N MET A 6 -7.53 -19.05 10.72
CA MET A 6 -6.23 -18.83 11.35
C MET A 6 -6.24 -19.20 12.83
N SER A 7 -7.31 -18.85 13.57
CA SER A 7 -7.48 -19.24 14.97
C SER A 7 -7.60 -20.76 15.13
N ILE A 8 -8.34 -21.45 14.26
CA ILE A 8 -8.46 -22.90 14.24
C ILE A 8 -7.12 -23.55 13.96
N LEU A 9 -6.39 -23.05 12.95
CA LEU A 9 -5.05 -23.57 12.60
C LEU A 9 -4.09 -23.46 13.78
N TRP A 10 -4.04 -22.28 14.44
CA TRP A 10 -3.21 -22.08 15.63
C TRP A 10 -3.62 -22.97 16.79
N ALA A 11 -4.92 -23.15 17.02
CA ALA A 11 -5.42 -24.07 18.05
C ALA A 11 -5.01 -25.51 17.76
N LEU A 12 -5.10 -25.97 16.51
CA LEU A 12 -4.67 -27.31 16.10
C LEU A 12 -3.16 -27.50 16.29
N ILE A 13 -2.34 -26.51 15.94
CA ILE A 13 -0.88 -26.53 16.14
C ILE A 13 -0.57 -26.61 17.64
N ALA A 14 -1.23 -25.82 18.47
CA ALA A 14 -1.01 -25.78 19.91
C ALA A 14 -1.39 -27.11 20.59
N VAL A 15 -2.52 -27.72 20.20
CA VAL A 15 -3.01 -28.97 20.80
C VAL A 15 -2.19 -30.19 20.35
N ASN A 16 -1.76 -30.21 19.09
CA ASN A 16 -1.05 -31.37 18.55
C ASN A 16 0.47 -31.31 18.71
N HIS A 17 1.05 -30.27 19.33
CA HIS A 17 2.49 -30.08 19.46
C HIS A 17 3.25 -30.32 18.15
N LEU A 18 2.67 -29.85 17.03
CA LEU A 18 3.25 -30.07 15.72
C LEU A 18 4.61 -29.35 15.63
N GLU A 19 5.67 -30.13 15.41
CA GLU A 19 7.05 -29.65 15.20
C GLU A 19 7.22 -28.95 13.83
N VAL A 20 6.17 -28.32 13.34
CA VAL A 20 6.14 -27.66 12.02
C VAL A 20 7.11 -26.48 11.94
N PHE A 21 7.67 -26.04 13.07
CA PHE A 21 8.45 -24.81 13.19
C PHE A 21 9.95 -25.01 13.35
N GLU A 22 10.48 -26.22 13.24
CA GLU A 22 11.94 -26.48 13.24
C GLU A 22 12.69 -25.76 12.09
N ILE A 23 11.96 -25.26 11.09
CA ILE A 23 12.51 -24.72 9.84
C ILE A 23 12.60 -23.19 9.86
N ILE A 24 12.26 -22.50 10.94
CA ILE A 24 12.32 -21.02 10.98
C ILE A 24 13.71 -20.56 11.42
N PRO A 25 14.55 -20.03 10.51
CA PRO A 25 15.87 -19.53 10.86
C PRO A 25 15.75 -18.34 11.83
N GLY A 26 16.46 -18.37 12.95
CA GLY A 26 16.53 -17.28 13.91
C GLY A 26 15.77 -17.47 15.22
N ILE A 27 15.01 -18.54 15.37
CA ILE A 27 14.47 -18.95 16.67
C ILE A 27 15.51 -19.85 17.32
N GLY A 28 16.16 -19.34 18.36
CA GLY A 28 17.19 -20.11 19.08
C GLY A 28 16.68 -21.43 19.65
N LYS A 29 17.59 -22.40 19.86
CA LYS A 29 17.28 -23.76 20.30
C LYS A 29 16.49 -23.90 21.61
N GLU A 30 16.25 -22.81 22.34
CA GLU A 30 15.51 -22.81 23.62
C GLU A 30 14.01 -22.51 23.46
N SER A 31 13.54 -22.12 22.28
CA SER A 31 12.12 -21.75 22.05
C SER A 31 11.33 -22.84 21.31
N HIS A 32 11.51 -24.11 21.68
CA HIS A 32 10.67 -25.21 21.18
C HIS A 32 9.20 -25.17 21.65
N HIS A 33 8.80 -24.12 22.39
CA HIS A 33 7.41 -23.93 22.79
C HIS A 33 6.65 -23.14 21.74
N VAL A 34 5.48 -23.63 21.36
CA VAL A 34 4.48 -23.00 20.48
C VAL A 34 4.27 -21.52 20.86
N GLU A 35 4.35 -21.20 22.15
CA GLU A 35 4.25 -19.84 22.70
C GLU A 35 5.35 -18.91 22.17
N GLY A 36 6.60 -19.35 22.10
CA GLY A 36 7.70 -18.55 21.57
C GLY A 36 7.54 -18.25 20.08
N VAL A 37 7.08 -19.23 19.31
CA VAL A 37 6.79 -19.06 17.87
C VAL A 37 5.62 -18.10 17.66
N LEU A 38 4.56 -18.26 18.46
CA LEU A 38 3.40 -17.37 18.42
C LEU A 38 3.79 -15.93 18.73
N LEU A 39 4.53 -15.69 19.82
CA LEU A 39 5.00 -14.37 20.22
C LEU A 39 5.91 -13.74 19.15
N HIS A 40 6.78 -14.53 18.52
CA HIS A 40 7.62 -14.03 17.44
C HIS A 40 6.79 -13.53 16.25
N HIS A 41 5.82 -14.31 15.78
CA HIS A 41 4.96 -13.91 14.68
C HIS A 41 4.01 -12.77 15.05
N LEU A 42 3.51 -12.77 16.28
CA LEU A 42 2.67 -11.67 16.80
C LEU A 42 3.47 -10.38 16.88
N GLY A 43 4.72 -10.43 17.35
CA GLY A 43 5.63 -9.29 17.37
C GLY A 43 5.88 -8.71 15.99
N LYS A 44 6.17 -9.55 15.00
CA LYS A 44 6.33 -9.14 13.60
C LYS A 44 5.08 -8.49 13.03
N THR A 45 3.91 -9.05 13.31
CA THR A 45 2.63 -8.49 12.88
C THR A 45 2.35 -7.14 13.56
N ALA A 46 2.62 -7.05 14.86
CA ALA A 46 2.47 -5.82 15.61
C ALA A 46 3.37 -4.70 15.09
N GLU A 47 4.64 -5.00 14.76
CA GLU A 47 5.58 -4.05 14.14
C GLU A 47 4.99 -3.41 12.87
N ILE A 48 4.44 -4.24 11.98
CA ILE A 48 3.80 -3.78 10.75
C ILE A 48 2.56 -2.93 11.04
N LEU A 49 1.70 -3.37 11.97
CA LEU A 49 0.48 -2.64 12.33
C LEU A 49 0.79 -1.27 12.94
N PHE A 50 1.76 -1.18 13.84
CA PHE A 50 2.17 0.09 14.43
C PHE A 50 2.77 1.03 13.39
N PHE A 51 3.58 0.51 12.45
CA PHE A 51 4.10 1.31 11.36
C PHE A 51 2.96 1.87 10.48
N LEU A 52 2.01 1.03 10.07
CA LEU A 52 0.87 1.45 9.25
C LEU A 52 -0.03 2.46 9.97
N MET A 53 -0.32 2.24 11.26
CA MET A 53 -1.08 3.19 12.06
C MET A 53 -0.40 4.56 12.12
N GLY A 54 0.92 4.59 12.35
CA GLY A 54 1.69 5.83 12.36
C GLY A 54 1.67 6.54 11.02
N ALA A 55 1.92 5.83 9.92
CA ALA A 55 1.88 6.37 8.57
C ALA A 55 0.50 6.93 8.22
N MET A 56 -0.57 6.17 8.46
CA MET A 56 -1.94 6.61 8.20
C MET A 56 -2.35 7.82 9.06
N THR A 57 -1.91 7.87 10.31
CA THR A 57 -2.17 9.04 11.18
C THR A 57 -1.53 10.31 10.62
N ILE A 58 -0.31 10.22 10.11
CA ILE A 58 0.36 11.37 9.49
C ILE A 58 -0.41 11.86 8.26
N VAL A 59 -0.86 10.94 7.41
CA VAL A 59 -1.62 11.26 6.20
C VAL A 59 -2.97 11.90 6.55
N GLU A 60 -3.67 11.37 7.56
CA GLU A 60 -4.94 11.92 8.05
C GLU A 60 -4.78 13.35 8.59
N ILE A 61 -3.68 13.61 9.31
CA ILE A 61 -3.35 14.96 9.78
C ILE A 61 -3.12 15.90 8.59
N ILE A 62 -2.39 15.46 7.56
CA ILE A 62 -2.15 16.27 6.35
C ILE A 62 -3.48 16.60 5.66
N ASP A 63 -4.39 15.63 5.55
CA ASP A 63 -5.72 15.83 4.94
C ASP A 63 -6.59 16.77 5.79
N TYR A 64 -6.60 16.58 7.10
CA TYR A 64 -7.35 17.42 8.04
C TYR A 64 -6.95 18.90 7.95
N PHE A 65 -5.68 19.20 7.75
CA PHE A 65 -5.17 20.57 7.54
C PHE A 65 -5.21 21.03 6.08
N ASP A 66 -6.00 20.39 5.22
CA ASP A 66 -6.12 20.74 3.79
C ASP A 66 -4.77 20.71 3.03
N GLY A 67 -3.81 19.89 3.49
CA GLY A 67 -2.47 19.80 2.90
C GLY A 67 -2.49 19.42 1.41
N PHE A 68 -3.54 18.73 0.96
CA PHE A 68 -3.76 18.41 -0.45
C PHE A 68 -4.41 19.55 -1.26
N SER A 69 -4.72 20.70 -0.65
CA SER A 69 -5.30 21.85 -1.36
C SER A 69 -4.36 22.41 -2.44
N THR A 70 -3.05 22.28 -2.23
CA THR A 70 -2.03 22.64 -3.21
C THR A 70 -2.20 21.85 -4.51
N ILE A 71 -2.59 20.58 -4.45
CA ILE A 71 -2.85 19.76 -5.63
C ILE A 71 -4.00 20.33 -6.46
N LYS A 72 -5.05 20.86 -5.82
CA LYS A 72 -6.18 21.53 -6.49
C LYS A 72 -5.73 22.74 -7.32
N SER A 73 -4.69 23.45 -6.86
CA SER A 73 -4.17 24.64 -7.55
C SER A 73 -3.45 24.33 -8.87
N PHE A 74 -2.90 23.13 -9.01
CA PHE A 74 -2.27 22.66 -10.26
C PHE A 74 -3.28 22.31 -11.35
N ILE A 75 -4.56 22.06 -10.98
CA ILE A 75 -5.58 21.60 -11.90
C ILE A 75 -6.32 22.81 -12.50
N ARG A 76 -5.69 23.46 -13.49
CA ARG A 76 -6.26 24.62 -14.20
C ARG A 76 -6.74 24.31 -15.61
N THR A 77 -6.52 23.12 -16.12
CA THR A 77 -6.83 22.78 -17.52
C THR A 77 -8.26 22.27 -17.69
N LYS A 78 -8.90 22.69 -18.79
CA LYS A 78 -10.23 22.22 -19.21
C LYS A 78 -10.18 21.11 -20.27
N SER A 79 -9.00 20.79 -20.80
CA SER A 79 -8.82 19.72 -21.80
C SER A 79 -8.88 18.36 -21.11
N LYS A 80 -9.82 17.49 -21.53
CA LYS A 80 -10.01 16.13 -20.95
C LYS A 80 -8.72 15.31 -21.00
N THR A 81 -8.03 15.29 -22.13
CA THR A 81 -6.77 14.53 -22.29
C THR A 81 -5.66 15.04 -21.37
N LYS A 82 -5.48 16.37 -21.28
CA LYS A 82 -4.47 16.94 -20.38
C LYS A 82 -4.81 16.67 -18.92
N LEU A 83 -6.10 16.70 -18.59
CA LEU A 83 -6.58 16.42 -17.25
C LEU A 83 -6.34 14.94 -16.89
N LEU A 84 -6.54 14.03 -17.84
CA LEU A 84 -6.29 12.60 -17.67
C LEU A 84 -4.82 12.36 -17.30
N TRP A 85 -3.90 12.82 -18.14
CA TRP A 85 -2.47 12.69 -17.89
C TRP A 85 -2.05 13.33 -16.57
N LEU A 86 -2.61 14.48 -16.23
CA LEU A 86 -2.32 15.17 -14.98
C LEU A 86 -2.75 14.31 -13.77
N PHE A 87 -4.00 13.81 -13.76
CA PHE A 87 -4.49 12.99 -12.67
C PHE A 87 -3.75 11.67 -12.54
N SER A 88 -3.47 10.99 -13.65
CA SER A 88 -2.72 9.74 -13.67
C SER A 88 -1.27 9.94 -13.19
N THR A 89 -0.60 11.01 -13.63
CA THR A 89 0.76 11.32 -13.16
C THR A 89 0.77 11.68 -11.67
N LEU A 90 -0.18 12.49 -11.22
CA LEU A 90 -0.33 12.81 -9.79
C LEU A 90 -0.62 11.56 -8.96
N ALA A 91 -1.47 10.66 -9.44
CA ALA A 91 -1.76 9.41 -8.77
C ALA A 91 -0.51 8.53 -8.63
N PHE A 92 0.25 8.41 -9.71
CA PHE A 92 1.50 7.64 -9.74
C PHE A 92 2.55 8.19 -8.75
N VAL A 93 2.78 9.50 -8.76
CA VAL A 93 3.79 10.13 -7.89
C VAL A 93 3.32 10.18 -6.44
N LEU A 94 2.07 10.56 -6.20
CA LEU A 94 1.52 10.70 -4.85
C LEU A 94 1.48 9.36 -4.13
N SER A 95 1.07 8.30 -4.83
CA SER A 95 1.02 6.94 -4.30
C SER A 95 2.39 6.40 -3.89
N ALA A 96 3.46 6.80 -4.57
CA ALA A 96 4.81 6.40 -4.20
C ALA A 96 5.28 7.02 -2.86
N ILE A 97 4.64 8.11 -2.42
CA ILE A 97 5.04 8.88 -1.23
C ILE A 97 4.13 8.60 -0.04
N ILE A 98 2.81 8.48 -0.27
CA ILE A 98 1.81 8.36 0.80
C ILE A 98 1.36 6.90 0.93
N ASP A 99 0.51 6.45 0.08
CA ASP A 99 0.05 5.09 -0.21
C ASP A 99 -0.98 5.15 -1.36
N ASN A 100 -1.23 4.01 -1.99
CA ASN A 100 -2.12 3.91 -3.14
C ASN A 100 -3.60 4.16 -2.80
N LEU A 101 -4.05 3.75 -1.61
CA LEU A 101 -5.44 3.91 -1.18
C LEU A 101 -5.74 5.39 -0.93
N THR A 102 -4.93 6.05 -0.12
CA THR A 102 -5.10 7.48 0.21
C THR A 102 -4.95 8.36 -1.02
N ALA A 103 -3.92 8.12 -1.86
CA ALA A 103 -3.74 8.85 -3.11
C ALA A 103 -4.98 8.74 -4.01
N THR A 104 -5.55 7.53 -4.13
CA THR A 104 -6.77 7.29 -4.89
C THR A 104 -7.97 8.05 -4.34
N ILE A 105 -8.22 7.98 -3.03
CA ILE A 105 -9.36 8.65 -2.38
C ILE A 105 -9.27 10.16 -2.56
N VAL A 106 -8.11 10.74 -2.29
CA VAL A 106 -7.88 12.19 -2.42
C VAL A 106 -8.12 12.65 -3.86
N LEU A 107 -7.53 11.97 -4.83
CA LEU A 107 -7.65 12.37 -6.24
C LEU A 107 -9.06 12.14 -6.80
N ILE A 108 -9.75 11.08 -6.42
CA ILE A 108 -11.16 10.88 -6.82
C ILE A 108 -12.05 11.95 -6.18
N THR A 109 -11.82 12.33 -4.95
CA THR A 109 -12.57 13.41 -4.28
C THR A 109 -12.38 14.75 -5.01
N ILE A 110 -11.17 15.06 -5.43
CA ILE A 110 -10.89 16.26 -6.23
C ILE A 110 -11.56 16.16 -7.61
N LEU A 111 -11.45 14.99 -8.26
CA LEU A 111 -12.05 14.73 -9.57
C LEU A 111 -13.57 14.93 -9.56
N GLN A 112 -14.27 14.52 -8.51
CA GLN A 112 -15.71 14.68 -8.35
C GLN A 112 -16.16 16.15 -8.37
N LYS A 113 -15.29 17.06 -7.93
CA LYS A 113 -15.55 18.52 -7.93
C LYS A 113 -15.29 19.16 -9.30
N ILE A 114 -14.53 18.49 -10.17
CA ILE A 114 -14.10 19.06 -11.47
C ILE A 114 -14.93 18.49 -12.62
N ILE A 115 -15.25 17.19 -12.59
CA ILE A 115 -15.98 16.48 -13.65
C ILE A 115 -17.39 16.14 -13.17
N SER A 116 -18.38 16.80 -13.76
CA SER A 116 -19.81 16.55 -13.46
C SER A 116 -20.33 15.29 -14.14
N ASP A 117 -19.81 14.94 -15.33
CA ASP A 117 -20.23 13.78 -16.10
C ASP A 117 -19.81 12.47 -15.41
N LYS A 118 -20.82 11.63 -15.08
CA LYS A 118 -20.63 10.40 -14.33
C LYS A 118 -19.82 9.36 -15.10
N GLU A 119 -20.04 9.20 -16.39
CA GLU A 119 -19.32 8.20 -17.20
C GLU A 119 -17.85 8.57 -17.36
N VAL A 120 -17.58 9.83 -17.73
CA VAL A 120 -16.21 10.34 -17.83
C VAL A 120 -15.49 10.21 -16.50
N ARG A 121 -16.14 10.55 -15.41
CA ARG A 121 -15.58 10.42 -14.05
C ARG A 121 -15.23 8.98 -13.69
N LEU A 122 -16.06 8.01 -14.11
CA LEU A 122 -15.80 6.59 -13.86
C LEU A 122 -14.53 6.10 -14.58
N TRP A 123 -14.35 6.51 -15.85
CA TRP A 123 -13.15 6.21 -16.61
C TRP A 123 -11.89 6.82 -15.97
N PHE A 124 -11.95 8.08 -15.58
CA PHE A 124 -10.85 8.74 -14.87
C PHE A 124 -10.53 8.04 -13.54
N ALA A 125 -11.55 7.68 -12.78
CA ALA A 125 -11.34 6.97 -11.51
C ALA A 125 -10.64 5.62 -11.72
N GLY A 126 -11.02 4.87 -12.75
CA GLY A 126 -10.34 3.62 -13.10
C GLY A 126 -8.85 3.82 -13.43
N LEU A 127 -8.54 4.86 -14.21
CA LEU A 127 -7.15 5.19 -14.55
C LEU A 127 -6.34 5.69 -13.35
N ILE A 128 -6.96 6.48 -12.46
CA ILE A 128 -6.34 6.90 -11.19
C ILE A 128 -5.99 5.68 -10.34
N VAL A 129 -6.89 4.70 -10.22
CA VAL A 129 -6.65 3.46 -9.46
C VAL A 129 -5.48 2.68 -10.05
N ILE A 130 -5.42 2.52 -11.37
CA ILE A 130 -4.32 1.82 -12.05
C ILE A 130 -3.01 2.56 -11.82
N ALA A 131 -2.99 3.88 -12.02
CA ALA A 131 -1.80 4.70 -11.85
C ALA A 131 -1.31 4.74 -10.40
N ALA A 132 -2.23 4.81 -9.42
CA ALA A 132 -1.88 4.79 -8.00
C ALA A 132 -1.28 3.44 -7.59
N ASN A 133 -1.86 2.32 -8.02
CA ASN A 133 -1.28 1.00 -7.74
C ASN A 133 0.10 0.82 -8.41
N ALA A 134 0.24 1.25 -9.66
CA ALA A 134 1.54 1.23 -10.33
C ALA A 134 2.56 2.13 -9.62
N GLY A 135 2.14 3.30 -9.13
CA GLY A 135 2.99 4.23 -8.37
C GLY A 135 3.43 3.68 -7.01
N GLY A 136 2.52 3.00 -6.31
CA GLY A 136 2.83 2.38 -5.01
C GLY A 136 3.78 1.18 -5.11
N ALA A 137 3.71 0.43 -6.21
CA ALA A 137 4.42 -0.84 -6.36
C ALA A 137 5.96 -0.73 -6.34
N TRP A 138 6.54 0.37 -6.80
CA TRP A 138 8.00 0.56 -6.85
C TRP A 138 8.57 1.25 -5.61
N SER A 139 7.72 1.80 -4.75
CA SER A 139 8.14 2.46 -3.51
C SER A 139 8.01 1.53 -2.30
N PRO A 140 8.97 1.55 -1.35
CA PRO A 140 8.87 0.73 -0.15
C PRO A 140 7.72 1.13 0.79
N ILE A 141 7.18 2.34 0.65
CA ILE A 141 6.09 2.89 1.50
C ILE A 141 4.80 3.17 0.72
N GLY A 142 4.81 3.00 -0.60
CA GLY A 142 3.68 3.35 -1.48
C GLY A 142 2.57 2.28 -1.53
N ASP A 143 2.82 1.09 -1.02
CA ASP A 143 1.85 0.00 -0.93
C ASP A 143 2.10 -0.83 0.33
N VAL A 144 1.03 -1.28 0.98
CA VAL A 144 1.13 -2.10 2.20
C VAL A 144 1.97 -3.37 1.97
N THR A 145 1.83 -4.00 0.79
CA THR A 145 2.56 -5.22 0.47
C THR A 145 4.06 -4.99 0.33
N THR A 146 4.47 -3.92 -0.34
CA THR A 146 5.89 -3.54 -0.47
C THR A 146 6.49 -3.12 0.88
N THR A 147 5.71 -2.39 1.68
CA THR A 147 6.07 -2.01 3.05
C THR A 147 6.32 -3.24 3.92
N MET A 148 5.42 -4.23 3.87
CA MET A 148 5.57 -5.47 4.63
C MET A 148 6.83 -6.24 4.23
N LEU A 149 7.11 -6.35 2.93
CA LEU A 149 8.31 -7.03 2.43
C LEU A 149 9.59 -6.30 2.84
N TRP A 150 9.57 -4.98 2.82
CA TRP A 150 10.70 -4.15 3.22
C TRP A 150 10.98 -4.25 4.74
N ILE A 151 9.97 -4.08 5.60
CA ILE A 151 10.11 -4.22 7.06
C ILE A 151 10.56 -5.64 7.43
N ALA A 152 10.04 -6.66 6.75
CA ALA A 152 10.46 -8.05 6.97
C ALA A 152 11.87 -8.37 6.42
N ASN A 153 12.60 -7.38 5.90
CA ASN A 153 13.96 -7.52 5.30
C ASN A 153 14.01 -8.56 4.16
N LYS A 154 12.88 -8.78 3.45
CA LYS A 154 12.82 -9.68 2.28
C LYS A 154 13.30 -9.00 1.01
N VAL A 155 13.12 -7.66 0.92
CA VAL A 155 13.52 -6.83 -0.21
C VAL A 155 14.12 -5.55 0.33
N SER A 156 15.24 -5.07 -0.25
CA SER A 156 15.76 -3.75 0.06
C SER A 156 15.05 -2.67 -0.77
N ALA A 157 14.94 -1.45 -0.24
CA ALA A 157 14.33 -0.32 -0.94
C ALA A 157 14.97 -0.08 -2.32
N ASN A 158 16.30 -0.20 -2.41
CA ASN A 158 17.05 -0.01 -3.65
C ASN A 158 16.72 -1.09 -4.70
N GLN A 159 16.63 -2.35 -4.29
CA GLN A 159 16.22 -3.44 -5.19
C GLN A 159 14.80 -3.24 -5.72
N LEU A 160 13.87 -2.81 -4.85
CA LEU A 160 12.50 -2.51 -5.24
C LEU A 160 12.47 -1.43 -6.32
N ILE A 161 13.14 -0.31 -6.09
CA ILE A 161 13.17 0.80 -7.04
C ILE A 161 13.76 0.35 -8.39
N ILE A 162 14.93 -0.28 -8.38
CA ILE A 162 15.64 -0.64 -9.62
C ILE A 162 14.84 -1.63 -10.48
N HIS A 163 14.19 -2.61 -9.86
CA HIS A 163 13.55 -3.69 -10.60
C HIS A 163 12.08 -3.41 -10.92
N VAL A 164 11.39 -2.60 -10.10
CA VAL A 164 9.95 -2.41 -10.24
C VAL A 164 9.56 -1.06 -10.87
N LEU A 165 10.42 -0.04 -10.78
CA LEU A 165 10.12 1.28 -11.34
C LEU A 165 9.81 1.24 -12.85
N LEU A 166 10.63 0.55 -13.63
CA LEU A 166 10.43 0.47 -15.08
C LEU A 166 9.11 -0.24 -15.46
N PRO A 167 8.80 -1.44 -14.94
CA PRO A 167 7.49 -2.05 -15.13
C PRO A 167 6.33 -1.16 -14.65
N SER A 168 6.47 -0.47 -13.53
CA SER A 168 5.44 0.43 -13.00
C SER A 168 5.17 1.60 -13.94
N ILE A 169 6.20 2.21 -14.53
CA ILE A 169 6.04 3.27 -15.54
C ILE A 169 5.29 2.74 -16.77
N VAL A 170 5.59 1.54 -17.23
CA VAL A 170 4.89 0.92 -18.36
C VAL A 170 3.42 0.67 -18.02
N CYS A 171 3.13 0.12 -16.83
CA CYS A 171 1.76 -0.11 -16.37
C CYS A 171 0.94 1.18 -16.20
N TYR A 172 1.58 2.26 -15.82
CA TYR A 172 0.96 3.58 -15.73
C TYR A 172 0.72 4.21 -17.11
N ALA A 173 1.72 4.14 -18.01
CA ALA A 173 1.70 4.86 -19.27
C ALA A 173 0.80 4.23 -20.36
N ILE A 174 0.68 2.90 -20.39
CA ILE A 174 -0.11 2.21 -21.42
C ILE A 174 -1.61 2.52 -21.34
N PRO A 175 -2.27 2.51 -20.16
CA PRO A 175 -3.70 2.79 -20.07
C PRO A 175 -4.05 4.27 -20.17
N THR A 176 -3.08 5.19 -19.92
CA THR A 176 -3.28 6.64 -19.88
C THR A 176 -3.08 7.25 -21.27
#